data_948e171f43851a15602ca273eae2cfb0
#
_entry.id   948e171f43851a15602ca273eae2cfb0
#
_cell.length_a   1.000
_cell.length_b   1.000
_cell.length_c   1.000
_cell.angle_alpha   90.00
_cell.angle_beta   90.00
_cell.angle_gamma   90.00
#
_symmetry.space_group_name_H-M   'P 1'
#
loop_
_entity.id
_entity.type
_entity.pdbx_description
1 polymer ?
#
loop_
_entity_poly.entity_id
_entity_poly.type
_entity_poly.pdbx_seq_one_letter_code
_entity_poly.pdbx_strand_id
1 'polypeptide(L)'
;TFAYVMLPIASPHGNNKKNIIPCMIDFYCREKSELQLFYKRYNKCPLVLISSKEAYDFLVSIKCPLNIKHLPLSISDKYRVNNKTTFNKRFDVVMLGRQNIVLQKFLNRYSERHNDTTYVYGKKEGRNFRYFDQSGLDLGCMSTREDYMNLMRQSRIGLYATPAMDSGRTDTNGFNQVTPRFLEYIVNGCHVIARYSQNPDTDFYELDKMSTRIETYEQFEKAMDKLRCEDVDVSRYSQYLEKHYT
;
A
#
# COMPACT_ATOMS: atom_id res chain seq x y z
N THR A 1 -24.48 -4.84 -8.87
CA THR A 1 -23.89 -4.30 -7.62
C THR A 1 -22.44 -4.71 -7.51
N PHE A 2 -21.55 -3.78 -7.18
CA PHE A 2 -20.17 -4.08 -6.82
C PHE A 2 -20.09 -4.47 -5.33
N ALA A 3 -19.28 -5.47 -5.01
CA ALA A 3 -19.03 -5.92 -3.64
C ALA A 3 -17.53 -6.02 -3.39
N TYR A 4 -17.02 -5.23 -2.47
CA TYR A 4 -15.60 -5.34 -2.05
C TYR A 4 -15.43 -6.56 -1.15
N VAL A 5 -14.47 -7.40 -1.49
CA VAL A 5 -14.17 -8.66 -0.79
C VAL A 5 -12.70 -8.66 -0.38
N MET A 6 -12.46 -8.66 0.93
CA MET A 6 -11.09 -8.63 1.45
C MET A 6 -10.39 -9.98 1.33
N LEU A 7 -11.13 -11.08 1.41
CA LEU A 7 -10.56 -12.44 1.31
C LEU A 7 -11.34 -13.26 0.28
N PRO A 8 -10.69 -13.92 -0.68
CA PRO A 8 -11.35 -14.65 -1.77
C PRO A 8 -12.17 -15.84 -1.29
N ILE A 9 -11.89 -16.36 -0.10
CA ILE A 9 -12.68 -17.43 0.53
C ILE A 9 -13.92 -16.90 1.28
N ALA A 10 -14.10 -15.59 1.44
CA ALA A 10 -15.32 -15.02 1.99
C ALA A 10 -16.46 -15.07 0.96
N SER A 11 -17.70 -15.30 1.40
CA SER A 11 -18.84 -15.20 0.49
C SER A 11 -19.17 -13.73 0.22
N PRO A 12 -19.51 -13.35 -1.03
CA PRO A 12 -20.07 -12.03 -1.28
C PRO A 12 -21.38 -11.89 -0.52
N HIS A 13 -21.59 -10.75 0.10
CA HIS A 13 -22.86 -10.47 0.78
C HIS A 13 -23.99 -10.38 -0.25
N GLY A 14 -25.07 -11.14 -0.01
CA GLY A 14 -26.28 -11.12 -0.82
C GLY A 14 -26.68 -12.49 -1.38
N ASN A 15 -28.01 -12.67 -1.55
CA ASN A 15 -28.59 -13.95 -1.97
C ASN A 15 -28.53 -14.16 -3.48
N ASN A 16 -28.39 -13.11 -4.29
CA ASN A 16 -28.40 -13.18 -5.74
C ASN A 16 -27.02 -12.89 -6.35
N LYS A 17 -26.16 -13.90 -6.41
CA LYS A 17 -24.81 -13.81 -6.94
C LYS A 17 -24.73 -13.39 -8.41
N LYS A 18 -25.81 -13.59 -9.20
CA LYS A 18 -25.87 -13.19 -10.61
C LYS A 18 -25.84 -11.66 -10.81
N ASN A 19 -26.21 -10.90 -9.77
CA ASN A 19 -26.27 -9.45 -9.81
C ASN A 19 -25.08 -8.80 -9.06
N ILE A 20 -24.08 -9.60 -8.65
CA ILE A 20 -22.93 -9.12 -7.88
C ILE A 20 -21.68 -9.27 -8.73
N ILE A 21 -20.87 -8.20 -8.77
CA ILE A 21 -19.52 -8.16 -9.31
C ILE A 21 -18.59 -8.00 -8.10
N PRO A 22 -17.97 -9.07 -7.59
CA PRO A 22 -17.02 -8.98 -6.50
C PRO A 22 -15.72 -8.37 -6.93
N CYS A 23 -15.18 -7.45 -6.12
CA CYS A 23 -13.86 -6.85 -6.26
C CYS A 23 -12.95 -7.43 -5.17
N MET A 24 -12.05 -8.33 -5.55
CA MET A 24 -11.09 -8.96 -4.64
C MET A 24 -9.95 -8.00 -4.34
N ILE A 25 -9.85 -7.55 -3.09
CA ILE A 25 -8.79 -6.62 -2.67
C ILE A 25 -7.52 -7.39 -2.29
N ASP A 26 -7.65 -8.39 -1.41
CA ASP A 26 -6.56 -9.26 -1.00
C ASP A 26 -6.78 -10.66 -1.60
N PHE A 27 -5.99 -11.06 -2.60
CA PHE A 27 -6.07 -12.40 -3.18
C PHE A 27 -4.78 -13.19 -2.88
N TYR A 28 -4.89 -14.19 -2.02
CA TYR A 28 -3.76 -15.01 -1.57
C TYR A 28 -3.99 -16.53 -1.73
N CYS A 29 -4.94 -16.95 -2.58
CA CYS A 29 -5.20 -18.38 -2.82
C CYS A 29 -4.22 -18.95 -3.83
N ARG A 30 -3.40 -19.92 -3.43
CA ARG A 30 -2.54 -20.73 -4.31
C ARG A 30 -2.83 -22.21 -4.22
N GLU A 31 -3.26 -22.67 -3.06
CA GLU A 31 -3.54 -24.07 -2.83
C GLU A 31 -4.78 -24.53 -3.62
N LYS A 32 -4.73 -25.76 -4.15
CA LYS A 32 -5.81 -26.32 -4.98
C LYS A 32 -7.16 -26.31 -4.28
N SER A 33 -7.19 -26.60 -3.00
CA SER A 33 -8.41 -26.57 -2.16
C SER A 33 -9.01 -25.17 -2.03
N GLU A 34 -8.16 -24.15 -1.84
CA GLU A 34 -8.59 -22.74 -1.76
C GLU A 34 -9.13 -22.25 -3.10
N LEU A 35 -8.45 -22.59 -4.21
CA LEU A 35 -8.89 -22.24 -5.56
C LEU A 35 -10.22 -22.91 -5.90
N GLN A 36 -10.41 -24.19 -5.56
CA GLN A 36 -11.70 -24.86 -5.75
C GLN A 36 -12.82 -24.20 -4.95
N LEU A 37 -12.54 -23.79 -3.72
CA LEU A 37 -13.49 -23.07 -2.88
C LEU A 37 -13.84 -21.70 -3.49
N PHE A 38 -12.82 -20.97 -3.96
CA PHE A 38 -12.99 -19.70 -4.67
C PHE A 38 -13.87 -19.91 -5.93
N TYR A 39 -13.57 -20.86 -6.78
CA TYR A 39 -14.37 -21.15 -7.98
C TYR A 39 -15.83 -21.49 -7.61
N LYS A 40 -16.05 -22.39 -6.66
CA LYS A 40 -17.38 -22.77 -6.20
C LYS A 40 -18.17 -21.57 -5.67
N ARG A 41 -17.52 -20.63 -5.00
CA ARG A 41 -18.19 -19.46 -4.41
C ARG A 41 -18.62 -18.43 -5.44
N TYR A 42 -17.81 -18.24 -6.48
CA TYR A 42 -17.99 -17.16 -7.44
C TYR A 42 -18.47 -17.61 -8.84
N ASN A 43 -18.73 -18.90 -9.07
CA ASN A 43 -19.18 -19.44 -10.36
C ASN A 43 -20.48 -18.86 -10.90
N LYS A 44 -21.31 -18.23 -10.06
CA LYS A 44 -22.56 -17.59 -10.45
C LYS A 44 -22.42 -16.06 -10.64
N CYS A 45 -21.28 -15.50 -10.33
CA CYS A 45 -21.01 -14.08 -10.56
C CYS A 45 -20.71 -13.85 -12.05
N PRO A 46 -21.27 -12.80 -12.68
CA PRO A 46 -21.05 -12.54 -14.11
C PRO A 46 -19.60 -12.13 -14.41
N LEU A 47 -18.93 -11.56 -13.43
CA LEU A 47 -17.56 -11.09 -13.50
C LEU A 47 -16.97 -11.07 -12.09
N VAL A 48 -15.68 -11.37 -11.96
CA VAL A 48 -14.89 -11.20 -10.73
C VAL A 48 -13.71 -10.27 -11.02
N LEU A 49 -13.59 -9.20 -10.27
CA LEU A 49 -12.51 -8.23 -10.39
C LEU A 49 -11.39 -8.56 -9.40
N ILE A 50 -10.15 -8.55 -9.87
CA ILE A 50 -8.95 -8.86 -9.09
C ILE A 50 -8.08 -7.61 -9.04
N SER A 51 -7.79 -7.08 -7.84
CA SER A 51 -7.03 -5.84 -7.71
C SER A 51 -5.52 -6.02 -7.89
N SER A 52 -4.99 -7.19 -7.55
CA SER A 52 -3.57 -7.52 -7.72
C SER A 52 -3.30 -8.03 -9.14
N LYS A 53 -2.35 -7.40 -9.82
CA LYS A 53 -1.88 -7.83 -11.14
C LYS A 53 -1.18 -9.19 -11.04
N GLU A 54 -0.37 -9.41 -10.00
CA GLU A 54 0.29 -10.68 -9.73
C GLU A 54 -0.72 -11.82 -9.57
N ALA A 55 -1.77 -11.60 -8.78
CA ALA A 55 -2.81 -12.60 -8.58
C ALA A 55 -3.66 -12.82 -9.85
N TYR A 56 -3.96 -11.76 -10.59
CA TYR A 56 -4.66 -11.85 -11.86
C TYR A 56 -3.86 -12.70 -12.89
N ASP A 57 -2.58 -12.41 -13.07
CA ASP A 57 -1.71 -13.14 -14.01
C ASP A 57 -1.56 -14.62 -13.61
N PHE A 58 -1.44 -14.88 -12.29
CA PHE A 58 -1.46 -16.25 -11.78
C PHE A 58 -2.76 -16.96 -12.15
N LEU A 59 -3.92 -16.37 -11.91
CA LEU A 59 -5.22 -16.98 -12.24
C LEU A 59 -5.38 -17.21 -13.74
N VAL A 60 -4.90 -16.32 -14.59
CA VAL A 60 -4.87 -16.51 -16.05
C VAL A 60 -3.97 -17.68 -16.42
N SER A 61 -2.77 -17.78 -15.84
CA SER A 61 -1.80 -18.84 -16.15
C SER A 61 -2.31 -20.26 -15.83
N ILE A 62 -3.10 -20.37 -14.75
CA ILE A 62 -3.73 -21.65 -14.36
C ILE A 62 -5.10 -21.89 -15.03
N LYS A 63 -5.48 -21.06 -16.00
CA LYS A 63 -6.76 -21.15 -16.73
C LYS A 63 -7.98 -21.13 -15.80
N CYS A 64 -8.04 -20.12 -14.91
CA CYS A 64 -9.17 -19.92 -14.01
C CYS A 64 -10.52 -20.03 -14.77
N PRO A 65 -11.47 -20.86 -14.31
CA PRO A 65 -12.74 -21.06 -15.00
C PRO A 65 -13.74 -19.92 -14.86
N LEU A 66 -13.44 -18.91 -14.02
CA LEU A 66 -14.30 -17.74 -13.82
C LEU A 66 -13.99 -16.66 -14.86
N ASN A 67 -15.00 -15.85 -15.18
CA ASN A 67 -14.78 -14.61 -15.93
C ASN A 67 -14.10 -13.60 -15.02
N ILE A 68 -12.80 -13.41 -15.17
CA ILE A 68 -11.99 -12.50 -14.34
C ILE A 68 -11.47 -11.32 -15.14
N LYS A 69 -11.33 -10.16 -14.48
CA LYS A 69 -10.62 -9.00 -15.04
C LYS A 69 -9.76 -8.35 -13.96
N HIS A 70 -8.64 -7.78 -14.38
CA HIS A 70 -7.83 -6.94 -13.52
C HIS A 70 -8.52 -5.59 -13.31
N LEU A 71 -8.67 -5.17 -12.05
CA LEU A 71 -9.13 -3.83 -11.64
C LEU A 71 -8.08 -3.25 -10.71
N PRO A 72 -7.14 -2.42 -11.20
CA PRO A 72 -6.08 -1.87 -10.36
C PRO A 72 -6.64 -1.01 -9.23
N LEU A 73 -5.89 -0.96 -8.13
CA LEU A 73 -6.14 0.00 -7.06
C LEU A 73 -5.95 1.41 -7.58
N SER A 74 -6.78 2.31 -7.10
CA SER A 74 -6.81 3.72 -7.48
C SER A 74 -6.90 4.63 -6.27
N ILE A 75 -6.71 5.92 -6.49
CA ILE A 75 -6.88 6.98 -5.52
C ILE A 75 -8.02 7.90 -5.95
N SER A 76 -8.84 8.34 -5.00
CA SER A 76 -9.99 9.20 -5.30
C SER A 76 -9.55 10.55 -5.86
N ASP A 77 -10.26 11.03 -6.89
CA ASP A 77 -10.09 12.35 -7.48
C ASP A 77 -10.10 13.51 -6.50
N LYS A 78 -10.79 13.38 -5.37
CA LYS A 78 -10.78 14.40 -4.31
C LYS A 78 -9.37 14.74 -3.76
N TYR A 79 -8.41 13.84 -3.97
CA TYR A 79 -7.00 14.03 -3.57
C TYR A 79 -6.11 14.47 -4.74
N ARG A 80 -6.70 14.85 -5.86
CA ARG A 80 -5.96 15.19 -7.09
C ARG A 80 -4.88 16.24 -6.81
N VAL A 81 -3.68 15.93 -7.26
CA VAL A 81 -2.49 16.77 -7.20
C VAL A 81 -2.27 17.43 -8.56
N ASN A 82 -1.88 18.68 -8.56
CA ASN A 82 -1.48 19.42 -9.76
C ASN A 82 -0.20 20.22 -9.50
N ASN A 83 0.38 20.81 -10.52
CA ASN A 83 1.66 21.52 -10.45
C ASN A 83 1.68 22.72 -9.48
N LYS A 84 0.52 23.18 -8.99
CA LYS A 84 0.39 24.24 -8.00
C LYS A 84 0.21 23.72 -6.58
N THR A 85 0.09 22.39 -6.41
CA THR A 85 -0.08 21.78 -5.10
C THR A 85 1.19 21.95 -4.28
N THR A 86 1.04 22.47 -3.08
CA THR A 86 2.12 22.60 -2.08
C THR A 86 1.85 21.73 -0.87
N PHE A 87 2.93 21.23 -0.26
CA PHE A 87 2.86 20.41 0.93
C PHE A 87 3.65 21.06 2.07
N ASN A 88 2.98 21.33 3.17
CA ASN A 88 3.65 21.84 4.38
C ASN A 88 4.18 20.64 5.19
N LYS A 89 5.47 20.36 5.06
CA LYS A 89 6.14 19.22 5.69
C LYS A 89 6.60 19.57 7.11
N ARG A 90 6.07 18.85 8.09
CA ARG A 90 6.38 18.97 9.53
C ARG A 90 7.29 17.86 10.04
N PHE A 91 7.15 16.66 9.46
CA PHE A 91 7.88 15.46 9.86
C PHE A 91 8.78 14.99 8.73
N ASP A 92 9.95 14.46 9.06
CA ASP A 92 10.82 13.81 8.07
C ASP A 92 10.24 12.48 7.61
N VAL A 93 9.75 11.66 8.54
CA VAL A 93 9.32 10.29 8.24
C VAL A 93 7.95 9.99 8.83
N VAL A 94 7.17 9.20 8.08
CA VAL A 94 5.93 8.61 8.59
C VAL A 94 5.88 7.10 8.31
N MET A 95 5.49 6.35 9.35
CA MET A 95 5.16 4.93 9.26
C MET A 95 3.71 4.72 9.69
N LEU A 96 2.84 4.38 8.75
CA LEU A 96 1.41 4.21 9.00
C LEU A 96 0.97 2.75 8.90
N GLY A 97 0.03 2.37 9.76
CA GLY A 97 -0.58 1.05 9.78
C GLY A 97 0.42 -0.03 10.20
N ARG A 98 0.36 -1.20 9.53
CA ARG A 98 1.32 -2.29 9.79
C ARG A 98 2.71 -1.86 9.31
N GLN A 99 3.65 -1.88 10.22
CA GLN A 99 5.02 -1.47 9.96
C GLN A 99 5.89 -2.68 9.59
N ASN A 100 6.79 -2.47 8.63
CA ASN A 100 7.79 -3.46 8.30
C ASN A 100 8.90 -3.41 9.36
N ILE A 101 9.26 -4.57 9.93
CA ILE A 101 10.20 -4.65 11.05
C ILE A 101 11.63 -4.22 10.68
N VAL A 102 12.03 -4.43 9.43
CA VAL A 102 13.36 -4.05 8.95
C VAL A 102 13.44 -2.53 8.78
N LEU A 103 12.43 -1.93 8.15
CA LEU A 103 12.34 -0.47 8.01
C LEU A 103 12.27 0.22 9.38
N GLN A 104 11.55 -0.35 10.34
CA GLN A 104 11.49 0.17 11.71
C GLN A 104 12.87 0.13 12.40
N LYS A 105 13.58 -1.01 12.28
CA LYS A 105 14.94 -1.12 12.82
C LYS A 105 15.90 -0.13 12.16
N PHE A 106 15.78 0.07 10.86
CA PHE A 106 16.62 1.03 10.14
C PHE A 106 16.33 2.48 10.59
N LEU A 107 15.06 2.84 10.74
CA LEU A 107 14.70 4.17 11.24
C LEU A 107 15.19 4.40 12.68
N ASN A 108 15.02 3.43 13.57
CA ASN A 108 15.51 3.54 14.95
C ASN A 108 17.04 3.77 14.97
N ARG A 109 17.80 2.94 14.22
CA ARG A 109 19.25 3.10 14.12
C ARG A 109 19.66 4.45 13.51
N TYR A 110 18.90 4.95 12.54
CA TYR A 110 19.15 6.25 11.92
C TYR A 110 18.90 7.39 12.92
N SER A 111 17.76 7.38 13.63
CA SER A 111 17.39 8.42 14.59
C SER A 111 18.32 8.48 15.82
N GLU A 112 18.95 7.36 16.21
CA GLU A 112 20.00 7.35 17.25
C GLU A 112 21.26 8.13 16.85
N ARG A 113 21.55 8.23 15.56
CA ARG A 113 22.71 8.94 15.01
C ARG A 113 22.38 10.37 14.58
N HIS A 114 21.11 10.62 14.25
CA HIS A 114 20.57 11.88 13.74
C HIS A 114 19.43 12.35 14.65
N ASN A 115 19.79 12.92 15.80
CA ASN A 115 18.85 13.32 16.87
C ASN A 115 17.83 14.41 16.43
N ASP A 116 18.10 15.07 15.29
CA ASP A 116 17.23 16.07 14.67
C ASP A 116 16.12 15.43 13.80
N THR A 117 16.13 14.09 13.63
CA THR A 117 15.15 13.39 12.80
C THR A 117 13.77 13.42 13.46
N THR A 118 12.82 13.99 12.76
CA THR A 118 11.40 14.01 13.19
C THR A 118 10.62 12.89 12.50
N TYR A 119 9.90 12.07 13.26
CA TYR A 119 9.12 10.99 12.68
C TYR A 119 7.84 10.67 13.44
N VAL A 120 6.89 10.06 12.72
CA VAL A 120 5.64 9.58 13.28
C VAL A 120 5.57 8.07 13.16
N TYR A 121 5.18 7.41 14.24
CA TYR A 121 5.01 5.97 14.30
C TYR A 121 3.67 5.59 14.96
N GLY A 122 3.14 4.42 14.59
CA GLY A 122 1.90 3.91 15.17
C GLY A 122 2.14 2.74 16.12
N LYS A 123 1.42 2.72 17.23
CA LYS A 123 1.27 1.54 18.10
C LYS A 123 -0.12 0.94 17.90
N LYS A 124 -0.18 -0.38 17.79
CA LYS A 124 -1.46 -1.09 17.64
C LYS A 124 -2.19 -1.13 18.98
N GLU A 125 -3.41 -0.61 19.02
CA GLU A 125 -4.32 -0.68 20.15
C GLU A 125 -5.62 -1.37 19.73
N GLY A 126 -5.74 -2.65 20.08
CA GLY A 126 -6.88 -3.46 19.64
C GLY A 126 -6.95 -3.59 18.11
N ARG A 127 -8.01 -3.03 17.52
CA ARG A 127 -8.22 -3.02 16.04
C ARG A 127 -7.65 -1.78 15.37
N ASN A 128 -7.30 -0.73 16.11
CA ASN A 128 -6.85 0.57 15.61
C ASN A 128 -5.35 0.76 15.83
N PHE A 129 -4.84 1.86 15.26
CA PHE A 129 -3.49 2.37 15.54
C PHE A 129 -3.59 3.74 16.18
N ARG A 130 -2.83 3.93 17.25
CA ARG A 130 -2.57 5.22 17.87
C ARG A 130 -1.21 5.71 17.44
N TYR A 131 -1.09 6.98 17.12
CA TYR A 131 0.11 7.56 16.54
C TYR A 131 0.81 8.49 17.52
N PHE A 132 2.13 8.48 17.44
CA PHE A 132 3.03 9.26 18.29
C PHE A 132 4.12 9.88 17.44
N ASP A 133 4.61 11.04 17.82
CA ASP A 133 5.86 11.55 17.26
C ASP A 133 7.08 10.96 17.97
N GLN A 134 8.29 11.33 17.51
CA GLN A 134 9.57 10.84 18.04
C GLN A 134 9.78 11.19 19.53
N SER A 135 9.13 12.23 20.06
CA SER A 135 9.21 12.61 21.48
C SER A 135 8.25 11.80 22.36
N GLY A 136 7.36 11.02 21.74
CA GLY A 136 6.30 10.30 22.43
C GLY A 136 5.02 11.11 22.62
N LEU A 137 4.93 12.31 22.00
CA LEU A 137 3.71 13.10 22.01
C LEU A 137 2.61 12.32 21.26
N ASP A 138 1.48 12.16 21.93
CA ASP A 138 0.32 11.46 21.38
C ASP A 138 -0.40 12.33 20.34
N LEU A 139 -0.45 11.84 19.10
CA LEU A 139 -1.15 12.46 17.98
C LEU A 139 -2.58 11.91 17.81
N GLY A 140 -2.97 10.96 18.66
CA GLY A 140 -4.31 10.37 18.66
C GLY A 140 -4.46 9.14 17.76
N CYS A 141 -5.71 8.65 17.72
CA CYS A 141 -6.13 7.59 16.79
C CYS A 141 -6.60 8.24 15.49
N MET A 142 -6.06 7.78 14.37
CA MET A 142 -6.56 8.19 13.05
C MET A 142 -7.86 7.42 12.79
N SER A 143 -8.99 8.06 13.00
CA SER A 143 -10.31 7.43 12.89
C SER A 143 -10.90 7.51 11.49
N THR A 144 -10.46 8.46 10.69
CA THR A 144 -10.91 8.68 9.33
C THR A 144 -9.79 8.52 8.31
N ARG A 145 -10.15 8.27 7.05
CA ARG A 145 -9.16 8.27 5.96
C ARG A 145 -8.49 9.63 5.82
N GLU A 146 -9.23 10.72 6.06
CA GLU A 146 -8.69 12.08 5.97
C GLU A 146 -7.59 12.34 6.99
N ASP A 147 -7.74 11.83 8.23
CA ASP A 147 -6.69 11.92 9.26
C ASP A 147 -5.38 11.27 8.78
N TYR A 148 -5.49 10.07 8.17
CA TYR A 148 -4.33 9.39 7.57
C TYR A 148 -3.70 10.20 6.45
N MET A 149 -4.51 10.74 5.54
CA MET A 149 -4.03 11.54 4.42
C MET A 149 -3.34 12.81 4.90
N ASN A 150 -3.90 13.48 5.91
CA ASN A 150 -3.33 14.69 6.49
C ASN A 150 -1.98 14.43 7.18
N LEU A 151 -1.84 13.30 7.86
CA LEU A 151 -0.57 12.93 8.48
C LEU A 151 0.52 12.64 7.44
N MET A 152 0.18 11.93 6.36
CA MET A 152 1.10 11.73 5.22
C MET A 152 1.46 13.05 4.55
N ARG A 153 0.49 13.95 4.35
CA ARG A 153 0.71 15.26 3.74
C ARG A 153 1.70 16.12 4.50
N GLN A 154 1.76 15.96 5.82
CA GLN A 154 2.71 16.63 6.70
C GLN A 154 4.08 15.96 6.78
N SER A 155 4.29 14.83 6.11
CA SER A 155 5.52 14.04 6.19
C SER A 155 6.28 14.05 4.85
N ARG A 156 7.62 14.14 4.90
CA ARG A 156 8.48 14.15 3.71
C ARG A 156 8.64 12.77 3.10
N ILE A 157 8.85 11.76 3.95
CA ILE A 157 9.20 10.40 3.54
C ILE A 157 8.18 9.42 4.11
N GLY A 158 7.60 8.59 3.25
CA GLY A 158 6.81 7.43 3.63
C GLY A 158 7.64 6.15 3.57
N LEU A 159 7.66 5.38 4.65
CA LEU A 159 8.28 4.06 4.63
C LEU A 159 7.27 3.01 4.18
N TYR A 160 7.59 2.30 3.11
CA TYR A 160 6.71 1.35 2.45
C TYR A 160 7.35 -0.03 2.34
N ALA A 161 6.57 -1.07 2.59
CA ALA A 161 6.93 -2.43 2.20
C ALA A 161 5.68 -3.16 1.70
N THR A 162 5.87 -4.03 0.71
CA THR A 162 4.81 -4.94 0.28
C THR A 162 4.50 -5.96 1.39
N PRO A 163 3.27 -6.49 1.49
CA PRO A 163 2.80 -7.22 2.68
C PRO A 163 3.64 -8.43 3.09
N ALA A 164 4.14 -9.20 2.13
CA ALA A 164 4.94 -10.40 2.41
C ALA A 164 6.43 -10.11 2.65
N MET A 165 6.87 -8.87 2.39
CA MET A 165 8.29 -8.51 2.54
C MET A 165 8.75 -8.65 3.98
N ASP A 166 9.94 -9.23 4.19
CA ASP A 166 10.56 -9.43 5.50
C ASP A 166 9.66 -10.22 6.49
N SER A 167 8.89 -11.19 5.98
CA SER A 167 7.93 -11.98 6.76
C SER A 167 6.84 -11.15 7.44
N GLY A 168 6.49 -10.01 6.88
CA GLY A 168 5.48 -9.09 7.44
C GLY A 168 4.09 -9.72 7.53
N ARG A 169 3.64 -10.41 6.46
CA ARG A 169 2.45 -11.27 6.45
C ARG A 169 2.82 -12.66 5.97
N THR A 170 2.49 -13.66 6.77
CA THR A 170 2.76 -15.08 6.46
C THR A 170 1.60 -15.75 5.71
N ASP A 171 0.42 -15.13 5.72
CA ASP A 171 -0.82 -15.66 5.13
C ASP A 171 -1.00 -15.27 3.64
N THR A 172 0.04 -14.76 2.99
CA THR A 172 -0.04 -14.31 1.59
C THR A 172 0.23 -15.40 0.56
N ASN A 173 0.59 -16.61 1.00
CA ASN A 173 0.94 -17.74 0.12
C ASN A 173 1.94 -17.35 -1.00
N GLY A 174 2.90 -16.47 -0.68
CA GLY A 174 3.92 -16.00 -1.60
C GLY A 174 3.50 -14.90 -2.56
N PHE A 175 2.24 -14.43 -2.54
CA PHE A 175 1.85 -13.20 -3.21
C PHE A 175 2.36 -11.98 -2.45
N ASN A 176 2.77 -10.97 -3.18
CA ASN A 176 3.36 -9.76 -2.61
C ASN A 176 2.84 -8.48 -3.28
N GLN A 177 1.53 -8.36 -3.32
CA GLN A 177 0.80 -7.29 -4.00
C GLN A 177 1.13 -5.90 -3.48
N VAL A 178 1.02 -4.91 -4.36
CA VAL A 178 1.07 -3.49 -3.99
C VAL A 178 -0.23 -3.12 -3.25
N THR A 179 -0.10 -2.34 -2.19
CA THR A 179 -1.25 -1.87 -1.39
C THR A 179 -1.58 -0.40 -1.69
N PRO A 180 -2.80 0.08 -1.39
CA PRO A 180 -3.18 1.48 -1.59
C PRO A 180 -2.24 2.49 -0.94
N ARG A 181 -1.52 2.08 0.11
CA ARG A 181 -0.56 2.92 0.83
C ARG A 181 0.50 3.53 -0.07
N PHE A 182 0.92 2.82 -1.11
CA PHE A 182 1.89 3.33 -2.07
C PHE A 182 1.39 4.58 -2.79
N LEU A 183 0.17 4.50 -3.36
CA LEU A 183 -0.47 5.66 -4.02
C LEU A 183 -0.80 6.77 -3.02
N GLU A 184 -1.19 6.40 -1.79
CA GLU A 184 -1.47 7.36 -0.72
C GLU A 184 -0.24 8.20 -0.35
N TYR A 185 0.95 7.61 -0.29
CA TYR A 185 2.18 8.37 -0.06
C TYR A 185 2.46 9.35 -1.19
N ILE A 186 2.36 8.90 -2.45
CA ILE A 186 2.66 9.73 -3.62
C ILE A 186 1.69 10.91 -3.72
N VAL A 187 0.37 10.68 -3.56
CA VAL A 187 -0.64 11.75 -3.66
C VAL A 187 -0.52 12.79 -2.54
N ASN A 188 0.11 12.43 -1.43
CA ASN A 188 0.38 13.34 -0.32
C ASN A 188 1.79 13.96 -0.37
N GLY A 189 2.49 13.80 -1.49
CA GLY A 189 3.80 14.40 -1.71
C GLY A 189 4.87 13.83 -0.78
N CYS A 190 4.85 12.53 -0.53
CA CYS A 190 5.93 11.85 0.19
C CYS A 190 6.90 11.25 -0.81
N HIS A 191 8.20 11.41 -0.59
CA HIS A 191 9.18 10.46 -1.11
C HIS A 191 8.89 9.08 -0.52
N VAL A 192 9.09 8.03 -1.31
CA VAL A 192 8.85 6.68 -0.81
C VAL A 192 10.17 5.93 -0.72
N ILE A 193 10.58 5.53 0.49
CA ILE A 193 11.64 4.54 0.70
C ILE A 193 10.96 3.18 0.84
N ALA A 194 11.32 2.24 -0.03
CA ALA A 194 10.56 1.01 -0.19
C ALA A 194 11.40 -0.27 -0.09
N ARG A 195 10.78 -1.32 0.48
CA ARG A 195 11.25 -2.71 0.42
C ARG A 195 10.21 -3.57 -0.25
N TYR A 196 10.59 -4.22 -1.33
CA TYR A 196 9.69 -5.11 -2.08
C TYR A 196 10.49 -6.11 -2.94
N SER A 197 9.87 -7.24 -3.25
CA SER A 197 10.35 -8.13 -4.30
C SER A 197 9.71 -7.75 -5.64
N GLN A 198 10.49 -7.80 -6.72
CA GLN A 198 9.99 -7.54 -8.06
C GLN A 198 8.92 -8.56 -8.44
N ASN A 199 7.79 -8.11 -8.93
CA ASN A 199 6.66 -8.93 -9.36
C ASN A 199 5.73 -8.12 -10.29
N PRO A 200 4.71 -8.75 -10.93
CA PRO A 200 3.80 -8.04 -11.83
C PRO A 200 3.07 -6.83 -11.23
N ASP A 201 2.79 -6.82 -9.90
CA ASP A 201 2.19 -5.65 -9.25
C ASP A 201 3.19 -4.50 -9.14
N THR A 202 4.42 -4.77 -8.69
CA THR A 202 5.44 -3.74 -8.54
C THR A 202 5.83 -3.11 -9.87
N ASP A 203 5.81 -3.91 -10.96
CA ASP A 203 6.03 -3.43 -12.32
C ASP A 203 4.86 -2.56 -12.80
N PHE A 204 3.62 -3.04 -12.57
CA PHE A 204 2.42 -2.31 -12.96
C PHE A 204 2.33 -0.92 -12.32
N TYR A 205 2.67 -0.84 -11.01
CA TYR A 205 2.70 0.44 -10.28
C TYR A 205 4.03 1.19 -10.39
N GLU A 206 4.94 0.75 -11.24
CA GLU A 206 6.24 1.41 -11.51
C GLU A 206 7.01 1.77 -10.23
N LEU A 207 7.05 0.85 -9.24
CA LEU A 207 7.68 1.12 -7.94
C LEU A 207 9.14 1.54 -8.07
N ASP A 208 9.87 0.94 -8.99
CA ASP A 208 11.27 1.24 -9.30
C ASP A 208 11.49 2.70 -9.74
N LYS A 209 10.48 3.29 -10.41
CA LYS A 209 10.53 4.68 -10.85
C LYS A 209 10.06 5.65 -9.76
N MET A 210 9.08 5.24 -8.95
CA MET A 210 8.37 6.13 -8.03
C MET A 210 8.81 6.00 -6.57
N SER A 211 9.76 5.10 -6.26
CA SER A 211 10.32 4.93 -4.93
C SER A 211 11.83 4.70 -4.95
N THR A 212 12.47 4.88 -3.81
CA THR A 212 13.85 4.48 -3.58
C THR A 212 13.85 3.11 -2.94
N ARG A 213 14.14 2.06 -3.73
CA ARG A 213 14.27 0.70 -3.22
C ARG A 213 15.54 0.56 -2.39
N ILE A 214 15.42 -0.06 -1.22
CA ILE A 214 16.54 -0.33 -0.33
C ILE A 214 16.54 -1.78 0.14
N GLU A 215 17.73 -2.33 0.38
CA GLU A 215 17.93 -3.68 0.91
C GLU A 215 18.78 -3.66 2.18
N THR A 216 19.71 -2.71 2.31
CA THR A 216 20.62 -2.59 3.44
C THR A 216 20.40 -1.29 4.22
N TYR A 217 20.96 -1.24 5.43
CA TYR A 217 20.93 -0.03 6.25
C TYR A 217 21.68 1.14 5.59
N GLU A 218 22.82 0.87 4.95
CA GLU A 218 23.64 1.89 4.29
C GLU A 218 22.87 2.55 3.13
N GLN A 219 22.09 1.76 2.38
CA GLN A 219 21.20 2.30 1.36
C GLN A 219 20.08 3.14 1.96
N PHE A 220 19.53 2.69 3.10
CA PHE A 220 18.50 3.44 3.83
C PHE A 220 19.06 4.78 4.34
N GLU A 221 20.21 4.77 5.01
CA GLU A 221 20.88 5.97 5.55
C GLU A 221 21.14 6.99 4.43
N LYS A 222 21.74 6.56 3.32
CA LYS A 222 21.98 7.41 2.14
C LYS A 222 20.68 7.98 1.55
N ALA A 223 19.61 7.18 1.49
CA ALA A 223 18.31 7.65 1.02
C ALA A 223 17.70 8.68 1.97
N MET A 224 17.80 8.47 3.28
CA MET A 224 17.33 9.40 4.30
C MET A 224 18.06 10.75 4.21
N ASP A 225 19.39 10.74 4.19
CA ASP A 225 20.22 11.95 4.11
C ASP A 225 19.86 12.80 2.90
N LYS A 226 19.62 12.15 1.77
CA LYS A 226 19.21 12.82 0.54
C LYS A 226 17.77 13.36 0.63
N LEU A 227 16.82 12.49 0.92
CA LEU A 227 15.39 12.79 0.76
C LEU A 227 14.83 13.70 1.87
N ARG A 228 15.48 13.80 3.01
CA ARG A 228 15.12 14.77 4.06
C ARG A 228 15.31 16.22 3.60
N CYS A 229 16.25 16.45 2.69
CA CYS A 229 16.62 17.79 2.19
C CYS A 229 16.00 18.13 0.83
N GLU A 230 15.40 17.16 0.14
CA GLU A 230 14.82 17.35 -1.19
C GLU A 230 13.30 17.53 -1.13
N ASP A 231 12.77 18.44 -1.91
CA ASP A 231 11.34 18.52 -2.16
C ASP A 231 10.93 17.53 -3.26
N VAL A 232 9.70 17.04 -3.18
CA VAL A 232 9.18 16.13 -4.19
C VAL A 232 8.96 16.84 -5.52
N ASP A 233 9.22 16.15 -6.62
CA ASP A 233 8.80 16.60 -7.96
C ASP A 233 7.29 16.40 -8.12
N VAL A 234 6.55 17.45 -7.79
CA VAL A 234 5.07 17.46 -7.84
C VAL A 234 4.57 17.23 -9.26
N SER A 235 5.28 17.71 -10.28
CA SER A 235 4.92 17.53 -11.68
C SER A 235 4.97 16.06 -12.09
N ARG A 236 6.05 15.37 -11.72
CA ARG A 236 6.22 13.94 -11.94
C ARG A 236 5.16 13.13 -11.21
N TYR A 237 4.84 13.49 -9.95
CA TYR A 237 3.79 12.82 -9.18
C TYR A 237 2.41 13.02 -9.79
N SER A 238 2.09 14.24 -10.22
CA SER A 238 0.84 14.54 -10.93
C SER A 238 0.68 13.70 -12.18
N GLN A 239 1.72 13.64 -13.04
CA GLN A 239 1.71 12.85 -14.28
C GLN A 239 1.55 11.35 -14.00
N TYR A 240 2.23 10.83 -13.00
CA TYR A 240 2.09 9.42 -12.60
C TYR A 240 0.68 9.11 -12.12
N LEU A 241 0.11 9.96 -11.26
CA LEU A 241 -1.19 9.75 -10.66
C LEU A 241 -2.37 9.85 -11.63
N GLU A 242 -2.22 10.52 -12.79
CA GLU A 242 -3.28 10.59 -13.81
C GLU A 242 -3.78 9.20 -14.26
N LYS A 243 -2.94 8.19 -14.21
CA LYS A 243 -3.29 6.79 -14.54
C LYS A 243 -4.04 6.07 -13.40
N HIS A 244 -4.06 6.65 -12.21
CA HIS A 244 -4.49 6.00 -10.97
C HIS A 244 -5.64 6.72 -10.26
N TYR A 245 -6.21 7.77 -10.83
CA TYR A 245 -7.39 8.44 -10.30
C TYR A 245 -8.69 7.72 -10.69
N THR A 246 -9.73 7.85 -9.81
CA THR A 246 -11.11 7.42 -10.03
C THR A 246 -12.09 8.48 -9.62
#